data_5a7d9e58cd297158a736a38679ef1134
#
_entry.id   5a7d9e58cd297158a736a38679ef1134
#
_cell.length_a   1.000
_cell.length_b   1.000
_cell.length_c   1.000
_cell.angle_alpha   90.00
_cell.angle_beta   90.00
_cell.angle_gamma   90.00
#
_symmetry.space_group_name_H-M   'P 1'
#
loop_
_entity.id
_entity.type
_entity.pdbx_description
1 polymer ?
#
loop_
_entity_poly.entity_id
_entity_poly.type
_entity_poly.pdbx_seq_one_letter_code
_entity_poly.pdbx_strand_id
1 'polypeptide(L)'
;MSIIALIAVLFMLLFWMLNTCEMTVHQMGYDDIWTLSPNVRIEALLIAFEQSKITLFSSILTTMVIVLSIIDQINYIDEQERVKLLREDFSYAMVHDMKSPLTSIIMGTRYLHSGVLEKKPDIKEKYFAIVEDEAQHLLALINRLLTISKLEHGKLTIHKAEVDLASMIADVTDKYEAKSSKPIHITTHIACSTVPADEEYLKEAISNMVDNATKYSKDEINIQISTFEDEKHIYIKVYDEGIGIAKSELKTIFNRYERATEHEKNPKKTRGGFGIGLNYVLQVIQAHGGKISVKSEKGKYSEFTISLPK
;
A
#
# COMPACT_ATOMS: atom_id res chain seq x y z
N MET A 1 -3.10 12.25 27.21
CA MET A 1 -2.80 12.03 28.66
C MET A 1 -3.74 12.92 29.48
N SER A 2 -4.51 12.38 30.44
CA SER A 2 -5.42 13.20 31.23
C SER A 2 -4.62 14.10 32.18
N ILE A 3 -5.13 15.31 32.49
CA ILE A 3 -4.53 16.25 33.46
C ILE A 3 -4.23 15.56 34.79
N ILE A 4 -5.04 14.58 35.17
CA ILE A 4 -4.89 13.76 36.38
C ILE A 4 -3.60 12.93 36.34
N ALA A 5 -3.25 12.33 35.18
CA ALA A 5 -2.01 11.57 35.03
C ALA A 5 -0.77 12.47 35.13
N LEU A 6 -0.84 13.69 34.60
CA LEU A 6 0.25 14.67 34.71
C LEU A 6 0.47 15.11 36.16
N ILE A 7 -0.63 15.37 36.91
CA ILE A 7 -0.58 15.74 38.36
C ILE A 7 -0.01 14.59 39.16
N ALA A 8 -0.41 13.35 38.89
CA ALA A 8 0.11 12.16 39.60
C ALA A 8 1.63 11.98 39.38
N VAL A 9 2.12 12.18 38.14
CA VAL A 9 3.55 12.12 37.82
C VAL A 9 4.33 13.23 38.55
N LEU A 10 3.80 14.46 38.56
CA LEU A 10 4.41 15.57 39.31
C LEU A 10 4.48 15.30 40.81
N PHE A 11 3.44 14.70 41.37
CA PHE A 11 3.39 14.36 42.78
C PHE A 11 4.38 13.24 43.15
N MET A 12 4.51 12.23 42.30
CA MET A 12 5.52 11.17 42.43
C MET A 12 6.95 11.72 42.36
N LEU A 13 7.22 12.64 41.41
CA LEU A 13 8.52 13.28 41.29
C LEU A 13 8.89 14.11 42.50
N LEU A 14 7.92 14.85 43.06
CA LEU A 14 8.14 15.66 44.27
C LEU A 14 8.40 14.79 45.51
N PHE A 15 7.60 13.72 45.68
CA PHE A 15 7.78 12.76 46.76
C PHE A 15 9.12 12.04 46.68
N TRP A 16 9.51 11.65 45.46
CA TRP A 16 10.79 11.01 45.23
C TRP A 16 11.99 11.97 45.48
N MET A 17 11.85 13.27 45.14
CA MET A 17 12.85 14.29 45.38
C MET A 17 13.05 14.52 46.91
N LEU A 18 11.98 14.53 47.69
CA LEU A 18 12.03 14.64 49.14
C LEU A 18 12.70 13.41 49.75
N ASN A 19 12.35 12.22 49.29
CA ASN A 19 12.92 10.96 49.82
C ASN A 19 14.40 10.82 49.48
N THR A 20 14.84 11.30 48.30
CA THR A 20 16.29 11.32 47.93
C THR A 20 17.08 12.30 48.74
N CYS A 21 16.48 13.43 49.15
CA CYS A 21 17.12 14.42 50.00
C CYS A 21 17.34 13.85 51.40
N GLU A 22 16.39 13.15 51.93
CA GLU A 22 16.42 12.49 53.26
C GLU A 22 17.45 11.35 53.29
N MET A 23 17.48 10.50 52.24
CA MET A 23 18.47 9.44 52.09
C MET A 23 19.89 9.98 51.95
N THR A 24 20.08 11.11 51.26
CA THR A 24 21.41 11.69 51.05
C THR A 24 21.96 12.23 52.38
N VAL A 25 21.11 12.84 53.21
CA VAL A 25 21.48 13.32 54.58
C VAL A 25 21.83 12.13 55.45
N HIS A 26 21.10 11.02 55.37
CA HIS A 26 21.40 9.79 56.13
C HIS A 26 22.68 9.10 55.65
N GLN A 27 22.98 9.08 54.34
CA GLN A 27 24.25 8.58 53.79
C GLN A 27 25.46 9.39 54.24
N MET A 28 25.29 10.67 54.58
CA MET A 28 26.33 11.51 55.18
C MET A 28 26.56 11.21 56.66
N GLY A 29 25.86 10.25 57.23
CA GLY A 29 26.05 9.83 58.62
C GLY A 29 25.31 10.71 59.64
N TYR A 30 24.25 11.41 59.21
CA TYR A 30 23.48 12.26 60.12
C TYR A 30 22.08 11.70 60.24
N ASP A 31 21.66 11.45 61.49
CA ASP A 31 20.32 10.93 61.79
C ASP A 31 19.25 11.99 61.71
N ASP A 32 19.62 13.27 61.92
CA ASP A 32 18.71 14.39 61.77
C ASP A 32 19.46 15.67 61.39
N ILE A 33 19.00 16.34 60.33
CA ILE A 33 19.59 17.58 59.81
C ILE A 33 19.51 18.73 60.85
N TRP A 34 18.54 18.65 61.77
CA TRP A 34 18.30 19.68 62.76
C TRP A 34 19.30 19.64 63.95
N THR A 35 20.00 18.54 64.14
CA THR A 35 21.03 18.36 65.17
C THR A 35 22.40 18.94 64.77
N LEU A 36 22.58 19.32 63.48
CA LEU A 36 23.83 19.81 62.97
C LEU A 36 24.09 21.29 63.30
N SER A 37 25.38 21.65 63.41
CA SER A 37 25.77 23.08 63.45
C SER A 37 25.30 23.81 62.17
N PRO A 38 25.00 25.12 62.24
CA PRO A 38 24.46 25.86 61.09
C PRO A 38 25.29 25.76 59.80
N ASN A 39 26.62 25.81 59.95
CA ASN A 39 27.54 25.76 58.79
C ASN A 39 27.51 24.37 58.12
N VAL A 40 27.58 23.29 58.92
CA VAL A 40 27.52 21.91 58.42
C VAL A 40 26.16 21.57 57.79
N ARG A 41 25.12 22.16 58.35
CA ARG A 41 23.74 22.03 57.82
C ARG A 41 23.61 22.64 56.42
N ILE A 42 24.18 23.82 56.22
CA ILE A 42 24.17 24.47 54.87
C ILE A 42 24.99 23.65 53.86
N GLU A 43 26.12 23.12 54.26
CA GLU A 43 26.98 22.31 53.38
C GLU A 43 26.30 20.99 53.01
N ALA A 44 25.69 20.28 53.98
CA ALA A 44 24.94 19.07 53.75
C ALA A 44 23.71 19.30 52.83
N LEU A 45 22.99 20.40 53.01
CA LEU A 45 21.86 20.79 52.16
C LEU A 45 22.31 21.12 50.70
N LEU A 46 23.45 21.79 50.52
CA LEU A 46 23.99 22.10 49.19
C LEU A 46 24.39 20.83 48.43
N ILE A 47 25.06 19.87 49.09
CA ILE A 47 25.45 18.60 48.49
C ILE A 47 24.19 17.78 48.13
N ALA A 48 23.22 17.68 49.06
CA ALA A 48 21.95 17.01 48.82
C ALA A 48 21.18 17.64 47.64
N PHE A 49 21.20 18.97 47.52
CA PHE A 49 20.54 19.69 46.43
C PHE A 49 21.24 19.44 45.07
N GLU A 50 22.56 19.43 45.01
CA GLU A 50 23.31 19.12 43.79
C GLU A 50 23.05 17.65 43.35
N GLN A 51 23.04 16.70 44.27
CA GLN A 51 22.79 15.29 44.00
C GLN A 51 21.35 15.04 43.56
N SER A 52 20.39 15.79 44.15
CA SER A 52 18.96 15.73 43.75
C SER A 52 18.68 16.25 42.33
N LYS A 53 19.46 17.20 41.83
CA LYS A 53 19.33 17.69 40.45
C LYS A 53 19.68 16.60 39.43
N ILE A 54 20.78 15.86 39.64
CA ILE A 54 21.20 14.80 38.72
C ILE A 54 20.16 13.68 38.68
N THR A 55 19.65 13.27 39.83
CA THR A 55 18.64 12.22 39.93
C THR A 55 17.29 12.67 39.36
N LEU A 56 16.89 13.94 39.55
CA LEU A 56 15.68 14.51 38.93
C LEU A 56 15.82 14.54 37.40
N PHE A 57 16.96 14.98 36.89
CA PHE A 57 17.22 15.02 35.46
C PHE A 57 17.18 13.62 34.82
N SER A 58 17.80 12.62 35.46
CA SER A 58 17.78 11.24 34.98
C SER A 58 16.37 10.64 34.99
N SER A 59 15.56 10.95 36.01
CA SER A 59 14.18 10.51 36.11
C SER A 59 13.28 11.14 35.02
N ILE A 60 13.45 12.43 34.75
CA ILE A 60 12.71 13.09 33.66
C ILE A 60 13.11 12.47 32.30
N LEU A 61 14.40 12.24 32.08
CA LEU A 61 14.88 11.65 30.84
C LEU A 61 14.33 10.22 30.65
N THR A 62 14.39 9.38 31.69
CA THR A 62 13.84 8.01 31.61
C THR A 62 12.34 8.01 31.37
N THR A 63 11.58 8.88 32.05
CA THR A 63 10.13 9.02 31.85
C THR A 63 9.82 9.46 30.40
N MET A 64 10.59 10.41 29.88
CA MET A 64 10.45 10.87 28.49
C MET A 64 10.67 9.72 27.49
N VAL A 65 11.73 8.90 27.67
CA VAL A 65 12.01 7.74 26.83
C VAL A 65 10.88 6.72 26.90
N ILE A 66 10.34 6.44 28.08
CA ILE A 66 9.21 5.52 28.27
C ILE A 66 7.97 6.07 27.53
N VAL A 67 7.64 7.35 27.67
CA VAL A 67 6.48 7.96 27.00
C VAL A 67 6.62 7.90 25.48
N LEU A 68 7.80 8.22 24.94
CA LEU A 68 8.06 8.11 23.49
C LEU A 68 7.92 6.67 23.02
N SER A 69 8.45 5.69 23.76
CA SER A 69 8.32 4.27 23.43
C SER A 69 6.84 3.81 23.44
N ILE A 70 6.04 4.29 24.39
CA ILE A 70 4.59 3.98 24.42
C ILE A 70 3.87 4.59 23.22
N ILE A 71 4.20 5.82 22.83
CA ILE A 71 3.63 6.48 21.65
C ILE A 71 3.95 5.68 20.39
N ASP A 72 5.21 5.26 20.24
CA ASP A 72 5.63 4.44 19.09
C ASP A 72 4.90 3.09 19.06
N GLN A 73 4.72 2.45 20.21
CA GLN A 73 3.97 1.20 20.31
C GLN A 73 2.49 1.38 19.95
N ILE A 74 1.84 2.46 20.39
CA ILE A 74 0.44 2.75 20.05
C ILE A 74 0.33 2.96 18.54
N ASN A 75 1.20 3.77 17.93
CA ASN A 75 1.19 4.00 16.49
C ASN A 75 1.41 2.69 15.70
N TYR A 76 2.29 1.82 16.19
CA TYR A 76 2.55 0.51 15.59
C TYR A 76 1.32 -0.41 15.66
N ILE A 77 0.61 -0.43 16.81
CA ILE A 77 -0.62 -1.23 16.99
C ILE A 77 -1.73 -0.72 16.06
N ASP A 78 -1.94 0.60 16.01
CA ASP A 78 -2.96 1.22 15.14
C ASP A 78 -2.70 0.88 13.66
N GLU A 79 -1.44 0.90 13.23
CA GLU A 79 -1.07 0.52 11.85
C GLU A 79 -1.31 -0.98 11.59
N GLN A 80 -1.01 -1.85 12.55
CA GLN A 80 -1.29 -3.29 12.44
C GLN A 80 -2.80 -3.58 12.36
N GLU A 81 -3.61 -2.92 13.17
CA GLU A 81 -5.08 -3.04 13.11
C GLU A 81 -5.61 -2.55 11.77
N ARG A 82 -5.12 -1.42 11.29
CA ARG A 82 -5.49 -0.89 9.98
C ARG A 82 -5.18 -1.89 8.86
N VAL A 83 -3.97 -2.44 8.82
CA VAL A 83 -3.56 -3.44 7.82
C VAL A 83 -4.43 -4.70 7.92
N LYS A 84 -4.77 -5.13 9.14
CA LYS A 84 -5.66 -6.29 9.35
C LYS A 84 -7.06 -6.04 8.79
N LEU A 85 -7.66 -4.89 9.09
CA LEU A 85 -8.99 -4.52 8.58
C LEU A 85 -8.99 -4.44 7.03
N LEU A 86 -7.98 -3.79 6.44
CA LEU A 86 -7.84 -3.72 4.99
C LEU A 86 -7.69 -5.12 4.36
N ARG A 87 -7.01 -6.05 5.01
CA ARG A 87 -6.88 -7.43 4.56
C ARG A 87 -8.19 -8.21 4.66
N GLU A 88 -8.99 -7.98 5.70
CA GLU A 88 -10.32 -8.57 5.86
C GLU A 88 -11.27 -8.04 4.77
N ASP A 89 -11.34 -6.74 4.56
CA ASP A 89 -12.16 -6.11 3.52
C ASP A 89 -11.75 -6.59 2.12
N PHE A 90 -10.45 -6.73 1.87
CA PHE A 90 -9.93 -7.34 0.64
C PHE A 90 -10.43 -8.77 0.45
N SER A 91 -10.36 -9.60 1.48
CA SER A 91 -10.81 -10.99 1.40
C SER A 91 -12.30 -11.08 1.09
N TYR A 92 -13.12 -10.22 1.69
CA TYR A 92 -14.55 -10.14 1.40
C TYR A 92 -14.82 -9.69 -0.04
N ALA A 93 -14.16 -8.63 -0.51
CA ALA A 93 -14.31 -8.13 -1.87
C ALA A 93 -13.91 -9.18 -2.89
N MET A 94 -12.82 -9.90 -2.64
CA MET A 94 -12.33 -10.97 -3.52
C MET A 94 -13.30 -12.13 -3.62
N VAL A 95 -13.83 -12.62 -2.49
CA VAL A 95 -14.84 -13.69 -2.49
C VAL A 95 -16.10 -13.23 -3.24
N HIS A 96 -16.51 -11.98 -3.06
CA HIS A 96 -17.63 -11.39 -3.76
C HIS A 96 -17.41 -11.37 -5.28
N ASP A 97 -16.23 -10.91 -5.74
CA ASP A 97 -15.92 -10.78 -7.17
C ASP A 97 -15.64 -12.13 -7.83
N MET A 98 -15.21 -13.15 -7.08
CA MET A 98 -15.16 -14.54 -7.55
C MET A 98 -16.56 -15.19 -7.65
N LYS A 99 -17.49 -14.80 -6.79
CA LYS A 99 -18.85 -15.33 -6.78
C LYS A 99 -19.62 -14.95 -8.05
N SER A 100 -19.42 -13.74 -8.59
CA SER A 100 -20.10 -13.26 -9.79
C SER A 100 -19.80 -14.13 -11.02
N PRO A 101 -18.52 -14.28 -11.48
CA PRO A 101 -18.20 -15.12 -12.62
C PRO A 101 -18.60 -16.60 -12.40
N LEU A 102 -18.39 -17.11 -11.17
CA LEU A 102 -18.81 -18.47 -10.85
C LEU A 102 -20.33 -18.66 -11.01
N THR A 103 -21.13 -17.69 -10.61
CA THR A 103 -22.58 -17.72 -10.78
C THR A 103 -22.96 -17.66 -12.26
N SER A 104 -22.31 -16.82 -13.07
CA SER A 104 -22.50 -16.73 -14.52
C SER A 104 -22.17 -18.07 -15.20
N ILE A 105 -21.06 -18.71 -14.83
CA ILE A 105 -20.67 -20.04 -15.34
C ILE A 105 -21.75 -21.08 -15.01
N ILE A 106 -22.20 -21.15 -13.74
CA ILE A 106 -23.22 -22.11 -13.30
C ILE A 106 -24.54 -21.87 -14.04
N MET A 107 -24.96 -20.62 -14.18
CA MET A 107 -26.19 -20.29 -14.91
C MET A 107 -26.07 -20.60 -16.40
N GLY A 108 -24.99 -20.22 -17.05
CA GLY A 108 -24.72 -20.49 -18.45
C GLY A 108 -24.70 -21.98 -18.76
N THR A 109 -23.99 -22.76 -17.94
CA THR A 109 -23.93 -24.23 -18.11
C THR A 109 -25.30 -24.91 -17.91
N ARG A 110 -26.08 -24.47 -16.91
CA ARG A 110 -27.46 -24.97 -16.72
C ARG A 110 -28.36 -24.65 -17.92
N TYR A 111 -28.24 -23.44 -18.48
CA TYR A 111 -29.04 -23.03 -19.62
C TYR A 111 -28.65 -23.81 -20.89
N LEU A 112 -27.36 -24.03 -21.11
CA LEU A 112 -26.84 -24.87 -22.18
C LEU A 112 -27.31 -26.34 -22.04
N HIS A 113 -27.37 -26.89 -20.81
CA HIS A 113 -27.80 -28.25 -20.55
C HIS A 113 -29.32 -28.45 -20.68
N SER A 114 -30.11 -27.38 -20.55
CA SER A 114 -31.60 -27.48 -20.58
C SER A 114 -32.19 -27.87 -21.92
N GLY A 115 -31.40 -27.92 -22.99
CA GLY A 115 -31.87 -28.23 -24.37
C GLY A 115 -32.67 -27.11 -25.03
N VAL A 116 -33.00 -26.01 -24.32
CA VAL A 116 -33.80 -24.88 -24.85
C VAL A 116 -33.09 -24.20 -26.03
N LEU A 117 -31.78 -24.28 -26.11
CA LEU A 117 -30.94 -23.63 -27.13
C LEU A 117 -30.65 -24.52 -28.34
N GLU A 118 -31.09 -25.76 -28.39
CA GLU A 118 -30.78 -26.66 -29.51
C GLU A 118 -31.32 -26.15 -30.85
N LYS A 119 -32.43 -25.42 -30.84
CA LYS A 119 -32.99 -24.78 -32.01
C LYS A 119 -32.48 -23.38 -32.32
N LYS A 120 -31.48 -22.86 -31.53
CA LYS A 120 -30.94 -21.51 -31.66
C LYS A 120 -29.41 -21.55 -31.56
N PRO A 121 -28.71 -22.07 -32.59
CA PRO A 121 -27.27 -22.30 -32.55
C PRO A 121 -26.45 -21.03 -32.25
N ASP A 122 -26.84 -19.87 -32.81
CA ASP A 122 -26.16 -18.59 -32.60
C ASP A 122 -26.20 -18.13 -31.13
N ILE A 123 -27.32 -18.41 -30.43
CA ILE A 123 -27.46 -18.09 -29.01
C ILE A 123 -26.70 -19.09 -28.17
N LYS A 124 -26.68 -20.36 -28.54
CA LYS A 124 -25.93 -21.42 -27.88
C LYS A 124 -24.43 -21.08 -27.88
N GLU A 125 -23.88 -20.66 -29.03
CA GLU A 125 -22.49 -20.25 -29.18
C GLU A 125 -22.16 -19.05 -28.29
N LYS A 126 -23.05 -18.04 -28.23
CA LYS A 126 -22.86 -16.90 -27.31
C LYS A 126 -22.80 -17.32 -25.84
N TYR A 127 -23.60 -18.30 -25.42
CA TYR A 127 -23.54 -18.81 -24.04
C TYR A 127 -22.25 -19.57 -23.76
N PHE A 128 -21.74 -20.34 -24.74
CA PHE A 128 -20.41 -20.98 -24.60
C PHE A 128 -19.30 -19.92 -24.44
N ALA A 129 -19.28 -18.89 -25.27
CA ALA A 129 -18.33 -17.82 -25.20
C ALA A 129 -18.40 -17.08 -23.84
N ILE A 130 -19.60 -16.81 -23.32
CA ILE A 130 -19.79 -16.19 -22.00
C ILE A 130 -19.21 -17.10 -20.89
N VAL A 131 -19.50 -18.39 -20.91
CA VAL A 131 -18.99 -19.34 -19.91
C VAL A 131 -17.47 -19.42 -19.96
N GLU A 132 -16.89 -19.45 -21.15
CA GLU A 132 -15.44 -19.48 -21.37
C GLU A 132 -14.76 -18.18 -20.88
N ASP A 133 -15.32 -17.02 -21.25
CA ASP A 133 -14.80 -15.71 -20.82
C ASP A 133 -14.84 -15.56 -19.29
N GLU A 134 -15.92 -15.99 -18.64
CA GLU A 134 -16.05 -15.92 -17.19
C GLU A 134 -15.12 -16.92 -16.47
N ALA A 135 -14.89 -18.10 -17.07
CA ALA A 135 -13.92 -19.07 -16.55
C ALA A 135 -12.48 -18.54 -16.65
N GLN A 136 -12.10 -17.93 -17.77
CA GLN A 136 -10.81 -17.28 -17.96
C GLN A 136 -10.63 -16.10 -16.99
N HIS A 137 -11.68 -15.30 -16.79
CA HIS A 137 -11.69 -14.21 -15.81
C HIS A 137 -11.43 -14.74 -14.39
N LEU A 138 -12.13 -15.80 -13.98
CA LEU A 138 -11.95 -16.42 -12.66
C LEU A 138 -10.53 -16.98 -12.50
N LEU A 139 -9.98 -17.63 -13.53
CA LEU A 139 -8.60 -18.13 -13.53
C LEU A 139 -7.58 -16.98 -13.35
N ALA A 140 -7.79 -15.87 -14.05
CA ALA A 140 -6.95 -14.68 -13.91
C ALA A 140 -6.99 -14.10 -12.48
N LEU A 141 -8.19 -14.07 -11.84
CA LEU A 141 -8.32 -13.66 -10.43
C LEU A 141 -7.54 -14.58 -9.49
N ILE A 142 -7.64 -15.91 -9.69
CA ILE A 142 -6.91 -16.91 -8.89
C ILE A 142 -5.39 -16.75 -9.06
N ASN A 143 -4.91 -16.61 -10.28
CA ASN A 143 -3.49 -16.41 -10.56
C ASN A 143 -2.96 -15.13 -9.92
N ARG A 144 -3.74 -14.05 -9.99
CA ARG A 144 -3.39 -12.78 -9.29
C ARG A 144 -3.28 -12.98 -7.79
N LEU A 145 -4.18 -13.75 -7.16
CA LEU A 145 -4.12 -14.08 -5.74
C LEU A 145 -2.84 -14.86 -5.39
N LEU A 146 -2.53 -15.89 -6.19
CA LEU A 146 -1.33 -16.71 -5.99
C LEU A 146 -0.05 -15.88 -6.13
N THR A 147 0.00 -14.97 -7.10
CA THR A 147 1.15 -14.07 -7.31
C THR A 147 1.32 -13.13 -6.11
N ILE A 148 0.22 -12.56 -5.60
CA ILE A 148 0.26 -11.74 -4.38
C ILE A 148 0.77 -12.54 -3.19
N SER A 149 0.28 -13.77 -3.01
CA SER A 149 0.75 -14.64 -1.93
C SER A 149 2.25 -14.95 -2.05
N LYS A 150 2.76 -15.20 -3.26
CA LYS A 150 4.20 -15.38 -3.50
C LYS A 150 5.01 -14.13 -3.19
N LEU A 151 4.50 -12.96 -3.57
CA LEU A 151 5.10 -11.67 -3.29
C LEU A 151 5.15 -11.38 -1.78
N GLU A 152 4.07 -11.68 -1.05
CA GLU A 152 4.01 -11.51 0.42
C GLU A 152 5.05 -12.33 1.16
N HIS A 153 5.35 -13.52 0.66
CA HIS A 153 6.33 -14.42 1.27
C HIS A 153 7.76 -14.23 0.74
N GLY A 154 8.01 -13.24 -0.11
CA GLY A 154 9.32 -13.03 -0.74
C GLY A 154 9.77 -14.18 -1.65
N LYS A 155 8.81 -14.99 -2.14
CA LYS A 155 9.06 -16.21 -2.95
C LYS A 155 8.93 -15.96 -4.45
N LEU A 156 8.80 -14.69 -4.89
CA LEU A 156 8.75 -14.41 -6.32
C LEU A 156 10.15 -14.60 -6.91
N THR A 157 10.29 -15.57 -7.78
CA THR A 157 11.50 -15.78 -8.57
C THR A 157 11.31 -15.10 -9.92
N ILE A 158 12.20 -14.18 -10.29
CA ILE A 158 12.20 -13.47 -11.58
C ILE A 158 13.18 -14.15 -12.52
N HIS A 159 12.70 -14.56 -13.68
CA HIS A 159 13.50 -15.16 -14.74
C HIS A 159 13.70 -14.13 -15.87
N LYS A 160 14.75 -13.32 -15.75
CA LYS A 160 15.05 -12.27 -16.74
C LYS A 160 15.53 -12.87 -18.06
N ALA A 161 14.86 -12.48 -19.14
CA ALA A 161 15.26 -12.69 -20.51
C ALA A 161 15.21 -11.35 -21.27
N GLU A 162 15.75 -11.28 -22.47
CA GLU A 162 15.60 -10.11 -23.31
C GLU A 162 14.19 -10.07 -23.90
N VAL A 163 13.40 -9.08 -23.55
CA VAL A 163 11.99 -8.94 -23.91
C VAL A 163 11.83 -7.84 -24.93
N ASP A 164 11.11 -8.12 -26.03
CA ASP A 164 10.72 -7.13 -27.02
C ASP A 164 9.52 -6.31 -26.52
N LEU A 165 9.81 -5.05 -26.17
CA LEU A 165 8.80 -4.12 -25.67
C LEU A 165 7.77 -3.75 -26.74
N ALA A 166 8.14 -3.68 -28.00
CA ALA A 166 7.21 -3.32 -29.07
C ALA A 166 6.13 -4.38 -29.22
N SER A 167 6.53 -5.65 -29.33
CA SER A 167 5.61 -6.78 -29.42
C SER A 167 4.73 -6.91 -28.16
N MET A 168 5.34 -6.82 -26.97
CA MET A 168 4.61 -6.92 -25.71
C MET A 168 3.56 -5.81 -25.53
N ILE A 169 3.93 -4.55 -25.84
CA ILE A 169 3.02 -3.41 -25.73
C ILE A 169 1.89 -3.53 -26.75
N ALA A 170 2.18 -3.96 -27.99
CA ALA A 170 1.16 -4.21 -28.98
C ALA A 170 0.13 -5.25 -28.51
N ASP A 171 0.57 -6.39 -27.99
CA ASP A 171 -0.31 -7.41 -27.44
C ASP A 171 -1.23 -6.88 -26.31
N VAL A 172 -0.69 -6.01 -25.44
CA VAL A 172 -1.48 -5.40 -24.37
C VAL A 172 -2.50 -4.41 -24.95
N THR A 173 -2.10 -3.54 -25.87
CA THR A 173 -2.98 -2.53 -26.47
C THR A 173 -4.12 -3.16 -27.26
N ASP A 174 -3.84 -4.12 -28.12
CA ASP A 174 -4.83 -4.85 -28.94
C ASP A 174 -5.92 -5.49 -28.08
N LYS A 175 -5.51 -6.10 -26.94
CA LYS A 175 -6.44 -6.70 -25.99
C LYS A 175 -7.43 -5.69 -25.41
N TYR A 176 -6.98 -4.46 -25.08
CA TYR A 176 -7.86 -3.44 -24.50
C TYR A 176 -8.70 -2.75 -25.55
N GLU A 177 -8.19 -2.52 -26.76
CA GLU A 177 -8.97 -1.98 -27.89
C GLU A 177 -10.11 -2.92 -28.28
N ALA A 178 -9.85 -4.23 -28.36
CA ALA A 178 -10.86 -5.23 -28.70
C ALA A 178 -11.98 -5.37 -27.65
N LYS A 179 -11.70 -5.14 -26.36
CA LYS A 179 -12.65 -5.34 -25.26
C LYS A 179 -13.35 -4.06 -24.79
N SER A 180 -12.95 -2.90 -25.28
CA SER A 180 -13.49 -1.63 -24.77
C SER A 180 -14.93 -1.39 -25.26
N SER A 181 -15.80 -1.07 -24.30
CA SER A 181 -17.17 -0.61 -24.57
C SER A 181 -17.27 0.91 -24.79
N LYS A 182 -16.18 1.65 -24.55
CA LYS A 182 -16.06 3.09 -24.75
C LYS A 182 -15.11 3.36 -25.92
N PRO A 183 -15.20 4.55 -26.56
CA PRO A 183 -14.16 4.99 -27.48
C PRO A 183 -12.80 4.97 -26.77
N ILE A 184 -11.85 4.25 -27.35
CA ILE A 184 -10.51 4.09 -26.82
C ILE A 184 -9.48 4.48 -27.88
N HIS A 185 -8.50 5.30 -27.49
CA HIS A 185 -7.41 5.75 -28.32
C HIS A 185 -6.11 5.48 -27.56
N ILE A 186 -5.35 4.46 -28.00
CA ILE A 186 -4.05 4.14 -27.43
C ILE A 186 -2.99 4.51 -28.45
N THR A 187 -2.08 5.40 -28.06
CA THR A 187 -0.92 5.80 -28.88
C THR A 187 0.37 5.24 -28.28
N THR A 188 1.23 4.70 -29.12
CA THR A 188 2.50 4.11 -28.69
C THR A 188 3.70 4.80 -29.31
N HIS A 189 4.73 5.10 -28.51
CA HIS A 189 5.99 5.68 -28.94
C HIS A 189 7.15 4.83 -28.39
N ILE A 190 7.62 3.88 -29.16
CA ILE A 190 8.64 2.92 -28.74
C ILE A 190 10.01 3.40 -29.23
N ALA A 191 10.77 4.06 -28.36
CA ALA A 191 12.14 4.50 -28.64
C ALA A 191 13.20 3.47 -28.20
N CYS A 192 12.87 2.61 -27.20
CA CYS A 192 13.69 1.49 -26.77
C CYS A 192 12.92 0.20 -27.01
N SER A 193 13.53 -0.75 -27.73
CA SER A 193 12.84 -1.96 -28.21
C SER A 193 12.97 -3.15 -27.26
N THR A 194 14.03 -3.26 -26.46
CA THR A 194 14.28 -4.44 -25.60
C THR A 194 14.61 -4.08 -24.18
N VAL A 195 14.30 -4.99 -23.23
CA VAL A 195 14.59 -4.84 -21.80
C VAL A 195 14.89 -6.21 -21.16
N PRO A 196 15.89 -6.32 -20.27
CA PRO A 196 16.14 -7.55 -19.52
C PRO A 196 15.10 -7.71 -18.40
N ALA A 197 14.03 -8.50 -18.64
CA ALA A 197 12.92 -8.67 -17.71
C ALA A 197 12.31 -10.07 -17.77
N ASP A 198 11.47 -10.38 -16.82
CA ASP A 198 10.55 -11.52 -16.90
C ASP A 198 9.30 -11.07 -17.66
N GLU A 199 9.12 -11.63 -18.84
CA GLU A 199 8.10 -11.19 -19.80
C GLU A 199 6.69 -11.28 -19.22
N GLU A 200 6.35 -12.37 -18.54
CA GLU A 200 5.04 -12.61 -18.00
C GLU A 200 4.69 -11.55 -16.93
N TYR A 201 5.59 -11.35 -15.96
CA TYR A 201 5.37 -10.39 -14.89
C TYR A 201 5.40 -8.94 -15.37
N LEU A 202 6.28 -8.60 -16.31
CA LEU A 202 6.34 -7.24 -16.87
C LEU A 202 5.09 -6.93 -17.69
N LYS A 203 4.64 -7.87 -18.54
CA LYS A 203 3.41 -7.75 -19.33
C LYS A 203 2.18 -7.56 -18.43
N GLU A 204 2.08 -8.33 -17.34
CA GLU A 204 1.01 -8.16 -16.37
C GLU A 204 1.09 -6.82 -15.64
N ALA A 205 2.29 -6.33 -15.30
CA ALA A 205 2.48 -5.01 -14.70
C ALA A 205 2.00 -3.88 -15.62
N ILE A 206 2.39 -3.90 -16.91
CA ILE A 206 1.92 -2.93 -17.91
C ILE A 206 0.41 -3.04 -18.10
N SER A 207 -0.12 -4.25 -18.20
CA SER A 207 -1.57 -4.51 -18.31
C SER A 207 -2.35 -3.92 -17.13
N ASN A 208 -1.82 -4.00 -15.90
CA ASN A 208 -2.45 -3.38 -14.72
C ASN A 208 -2.49 -1.85 -14.80
N MET A 209 -1.44 -1.22 -15.36
CA MET A 209 -1.44 0.24 -15.55
C MET A 209 -2.45 0.67 -16.61
N VAL A 210 -2.55 -0.07 -17.73
CA VAL A 210 -3.54 0.18 -18.80
C VAL A 210 -4.96 -0.08 -18.29
N ASP A 211 -5.18 -1.13 -17.49
CA ASP A 211 -6.46 -1.41 -16.84
C ASP A 211 -6.91 -0.25 -15.93
N ASN A 212 -5.99 0.29 -15.13
CA ASN A 212 -6.27 1.47 -14.32
C ASN A 212 -6.61 2.69 -15.18
N ALA A 213 -5.83 2.97 -16.24
CA ALA A 213 -6.10 4.06 -17.16
C ALA A 213 -7.51 3.94 -17.79
N THR A 214 -7.90 2.72 -18.17
CA THR A 214 -9.22 2.43 -18.74
C THR A 214 -10.34 2.61 -17.70
N LYS A 215 -10.16 2.10 -16.48
CA LYS A 215 -11.14 2.17 -15.39
C LYS A 215 -11.40 3.59 -14.92
N TYR A 216 -10.36 4.39 -14.82
CA TYR A 216 -10.43 5.75 -14.31
C TYR A 216 -10.52 6.81 -15.41
N SER A 217 -10.74 6.39 -16.66
CA SER A 217 -11.05 7.29 -17.78
C SER A 217 -12.40 7.98 -17.61
N LYS A 218 -12.54 9.11 -18.26
CA LYS A 218 -13.81 9.85 -18.43
C LYS A 218 -14.71 9.16 -19.46
N ASP A 219 -15.33 9.93 -20.33
CA ASP A 219 -16.23 9.40 -21.37
C ASP A 219 -15.45 8.75 -22.51
N GLU A 220 -14.26 9.24 -22.80
CA GLU A 220 -13.29 8.69 -23.75
C GLU A 220 -12.05 8.19 -23.03
N ILE A 221 -11.40 7.17 -23.58
CA ILE A 221 -10.18 6.58 -23.04
C ILE A 221 -9.00 7.02 -23.93
N ASN A 222 -8.20 7.96 -23.43
CA ASN A 222 -6.98 8.41 -24.09
C ASN A 222 -5.77 7.94 -23.29
N ILE A 223 -4.98 7.02 -23.87
CA ILE A 223 -3.79 6.44 -23.24
C ILE A 223 -2.60 6.64 -24.18
N GLN A 224 -1.47 7.04 -23.62
CA GLN A 224 -0.20 7.06 -24.31
C GLN A 224 0.82 6.18 -23.61
N ILE A 225 1.41 5.23 -24.33
CA ILE A 225 2.50 4.38 -23.84
C ILE A 225 3.78 4.77 -24.58
N SER A 226 4.82 5.10 -23.83
CA SER A 226 6.11 5.46 -24.41
C SER A 226 7.27 4.74 -23.72
N THR A 227 8.27 4.36 -24.50
CA THR A 227 9.52 3.81 -23.98
C THR A 227 10.67 4.72 -24.36
N PHE A 228 11.63 4.88 -23.45
CA PHE A 228 12.87 5.60 -23.69
C PHE A 228 13.96 5.05 -22.78
N GLU A 229 15.20 5.42 -23.01
CA GLU A 229 16.32 4.94 -22.22
C GLU A 229 17.34 6.03 -21.94
N ASP A 230 18.09 5.85 -20.87
CA ASP A 230 19.32 6.58 -20.58
C ASP A 230 20.52 5.61 -20.53
N GLU A 231 21.66 6.06 -20.00
CA GLU A 231 22.86 5.23 -19.91
C GLU A 231 22.69 3.97 -19.03
N LYS A 232 21.80 3.99 -18.05
CA LYS A 232 21.67 2.96 -17.01
C LYS A 232 20.31 2.30 -16.94
N HIS A 233 19.27 2.95 -17.45
CA HIS A 233 17.91 2.50 -17.26
C HIS A 233 17.10 2.58 -18.55
N ILE A 234 16.11 1.70 -18.62
CA ILE A 234 15.03 1.71 -19.60
C ILE A 234 13.77 2.16 -18.88
N TYR A 235 13.02 3.05 -19.51
CA TYR A 235 11.82 3.62 -18.98
C TYR A 235 10.60 3.21 -19.80
N ILE A 236 9.52 2.83 -19.11
CA ILE A 236 8.21 2.58 -19.69
C ILE A 236 7.23 3.52 -19.01
N LYS A 237 6.60 4.38 -19.79
CA LYS A 237 5.66 5.39 -19.30
C LYS A 237 4.27 5.09 -19.83
N VAL A 238 3.27 5.12 -18.94
CA VAL A 238 1.85 5.06 -19.27
C VAL A 238 1.21 6.34 -18.78
N TYR A 239 0.67 7.12 -19.70
CA TYR A 239 -0.04 8.37 -19.46
C TYR A 239 -1.52 8.20 -19.81
N ASP A 240 -2.42 8.73 -18.99
CA ASP A 240 -3.87 8.75 -19.20
C ASP A 240 -4.48 10.12 -18.91
N GLU A 241 -5.54 10.48 -19.64
CA GLU A 241 -6.33 11.69 -19.45
C GLU A 241 -7.58 11.45 -18.58
N GLY A 242 -7.46 10.59 -17.58
CA GLY A 242 -8.53 10.22 -16.69
C GLY A 242 -8.88 11.28 -15.65
N ILE A 243 -9.45 10.80 -14.54
CA ILE A 243 -9.83 11.65 -13.39
C ILE A 243 -8.65 12.17 -12.58
N GLY A 244 -7.44 11.65 -12.82
CA GLY A 244 -6.25 11.99 -12.06
C GLY A 244 -6.31 11.59 -10.59
N ILE A 245 -5.23 11.82 -9.86
CA ILE A 245 -5.02 11.41 -8.47
C ILE A 245 -4.75 12.64 -7.62
N ALA A 246 -5.37 12.73 -6.44
CA ALA A 246 -5.13 13.83 -5.51
C ALA A 246 -3.72 13.75 -4.90
N LYS A 247 -3.09 14.90 -4.64
CA LYS A 247 -1.72 14.95 -4.06
C LYS A 247 -1.61 14.20 -2.73
N SER A 248 -2.66 14.19 -1.91
CA SER A 248 -2.71 13.47 -0.64
C SER A 248 -2.65 11.95 -0.81
N GLU A 249 -3.14 11.43 -1.95
CA GLU A 249 -3.25 9.99 -2.23
C GLU A 249 -2.01 9.44 -2.96
N LEU A 250 -1.18 10.30 -3.59
CA LEU A 250 0.00 9.85 -4.36
C LEU A 250 0.99 9.00 -3.56
N LYS A 251 1.04 9.17 -2.24
CA LYS A 251 1.93 8.40 -1.36
C LYS A 251 1.38 7.01 -1.02
N THR A 252 0.08 6.85 -1.07
CA THR A 252 -0.63 5.66 -0.57
C THR A 252 -1.17 4.76 -1.68
N ILE A 253 -1.28 5.25 -2.93
CA ILE A 253 -1.80 4.46 -4.06
C ILE A 253 -1.05 3.16 -4.35
N PHE A 254 0.19 3.03 -3.90
CA PHE A 254 0.99 1.81 -4.00
C PHE A 254 0.87 0.90 -2.78
N ASN A 255 0.22 1.35 -1.71
CA ASN A 255 -0.03 0.53 -0.54
C ASN A 255 -1.03 -0.58 -0.88
N ARG A 256 -0.89 -1.71 -0.19
CA ARG A 256 -1.81 -2.84 -0.37
C ARG A 256 -3.19 -2.47 0.13
N TYR A 257 -4.21 -2.87 -0.63
CA TYR A 257 -5.62 -2.74 -0.27
C TYR A 257 -6.12 -1.29 -0.18
N GLU A 258 -5.27 -0.30 -0.41
CA GLU A 258 -5.71 1.09 -0.43
C GLU A 258 -6.41 1.44 -1.76
N ARG A 259 -7.49 2.19 -1.63
CA ARG A 259 -8.28 2.76 -2.73
C ARG A 259 -8.41 4.25 -2.50
N ALA A 260 -8.47 5.04 -3.57
CA ALA A 260 -8.73 6.47 -3.44
C ALA A 260 -10.07 6.69 -2.71
N THR A 261 -10.03 7.44 -1.60
CA THR A 261 -11.13 7.60 -0.62
C THR A 261 -12.41 8.22 -1.18
N GLU A 262 -12.37 8.87 -2.33
CA GLU A 262 -13.58 9.41 -2.98
C GLU A 262 -14.54 8.32 -3.52
N HIS A 263 -14.06 7.10 -3.71
CA HIS A 263 -14.91 5.99 -4.19
C HIS A 263 -15.71 5.32 -3.06
N GLU A 264 -15.33 5.48 -1.80
CA GLU A 264 -16.06 4.94 -0.65
C GLU A 264 -17.41 5.63 -0.43
N LYS A 265 -17.56 6.89 -0.85
CA LYS A 265 -18.79 7.66 -0.65
C LYS A 265 -19.96 7.27 -1.57
N ASN A 266 -19.74 6.44 -2.58
CA ASN A 266 -20.78 6.03 -3.51
C ASN A 266 -20.61 4.59 -4.00
N PRO A 267 -20.97 3.58 -3.18
CA PRO A 267 -20.76 2.15 -3.50
C PRO A 267 -21.43 1.68 -4.78
N LYS A 268 -22.46 2.39 -5.28
CA LYS A 268 -23.11 2.09 -6.56
C LYS A 268 -22.31 2.53 -7.81
N LYS A 269 -21.29 3.36 -7.66
CA LYS A 269 -20.38 3.80 -8.73
C LYS A 269 -18.99 3.17 -8.65
N THR A 270 -18.79 2.20 -7.76
CA THR A 270 -17.52 1.54 -7.56
C THR A 270 -17.16 0.71 -8.80
N ARG A 271 -16.37 1.27 -9.71
CA ARG A 271 -15.73 0.52 -10.79
C ARG A 271 -14.75 -0.43 -10.13
N GLY A 272 -15.05 -1.73 -10.16
CA GLY A 272 -14.38 -2.78 -9.42
C GLY A 272 -12.85 -2.80 -9.54
N GLY A 273 -12.21 -3.10 -8.43
CA GLY A 273 -10.77 -3.32 -8.35
C GLY A 273 -10.35 -3.50 -6.89
N PHE A 274 -9.48 -4.47 -6.62
CA PHE A 274 -9.08 -4.90 -5.26
C PHE A 274 -8.10 -3.97 -4.55
N GLY A 275 -7.69 -2.83 -5.14
CA GLY A 275 -6.61 -1.99 -4.59
C GLY A 275 -5.24 -2.68 -4.58
N ILE A 276 -5.05 -3.69 -5.42
CA ILE A 276 -3.83 -4.51 -5.46
C ILE A 276 -3.00 -4.24 -6.71
N GLY A 277 -3.64 -3.75 -7.80
CA GLY A 277 -2.98 -3.64 -9.10
C GLY A 277 -1.71 -2.82 -9.06
N LEU A 278 -1.72 -1.62 -8.45
CA LEU A 278 -0.53 -0.78 -8.34
C LEU A 278 0.50 -1.33 -7.35
N ASN A 279 0.06 -1.96 -6.26
CA ASN A 279 0.98 -2.66 -5.36
C ASN A 279 1.68 -3.84 -6.05
N TYR A 280 0.93 -4.62 -6.85
CA TYR A 280 1.51 -5.66 -7.70
C TYR A 280 2.59 -5.09 -8.63
N VAL A 281 2.27 -4.00 -9.36
CA VAL A 281 3.25 -3.32 -10.23
C VAL A 281 4.49 -2.91 -9.44
N LEU A 282 4.32 -2.25 -8.30
CA LEU A 282 5.45 -1.85 -7.44
C LEU A 282 6.34 -3.04 -7.08
N GLN A 283 5.77 -4.15 -6.61
CA GLN A 283 6.53 -5.31 -6.15
C GLN A 283 7.22 -6.04 -7.30
N VAL A 284 6.54 -6.21 -8.44
CA VAL A 284 7.15 -6.79 -9.64
C VAL A 284 8.34 -5.95 -10.12
N ILE A 285 8.18 -4.64 -10.19
CA ILE A 285 9.24 -3.74 -10.62
C ILE A 285 10.42 -3.74 -9.64
N GLN A 286 10.14 -3.76 -8.33
CA GLN A 286 11.16 -3.90 -7.30
C GLN A 286 11.92 -5.24 -7.40
N ALA A 287 11.21 -6.34 -7.68
CA ALA A 287 11.82 -7.65 -7.89
C ALA A 287 12.74 -7.68 -9.13
N HIS A 288 12.45 -6.84 -10.14
CA HIS A 288 13.35 -6.61 -11.29
C HIS A 288 14.54 -5.70 -10.99
N GLY A 289 14.61 -5.11 -9.77
CA GLY A 289 15.62 -4.12 -9.39
C GLY A 289 15.30 -2.69 -9.89
N GLY A 290 14.08 -2.47 -10.35
CA GLY A 290 13.59 -1.20 -10.88
C GLY A 290 12.87 -0.34 -9.86
N LYS A 291 12.30 0.76 -10.36
CA LYS A 291 11.47 1.71 -9.59
C LYS A 291 10.24 2.10 -10.39
N ILE A 292 9.15 2.41 -9.68
CA ILE A 292 7.96 3.03 -10.26
C ILE A 292 7.74 4.40 -9.62
N SER A 293 7.30 5.35 -10.41
CA SER A 293 6.92 6.69 -9.97
C SER A 293 5.62 7.13 -10.63
N VAL A 294 4.95 8.11 -10.03
CA VAL A 294 3.69 8.65 -10.52
C VAL A 294 3.73 10.17 -10.49
N LYS A 295 3.22 10.80 -11.56
CA LYS A 295 2.86 12.21 -11.62
C LYS A 295 1.39 12.30 -12.00
N SER A 296 0.63 13.11 -11.30
CA SER A 296 -0.80 13.23 -11.59
C SER A 296 -1.33 14.59 -11.14
N GLU A 297 -2.34 15.07 -11.84
CA GLU A 297 -3.13 16.24 -11.47
C GLU A 297 -4.60 15.86 -11.48
N LYS A 298 -5.25 15.99 -10.33
CA LYS A 298 -6.67 15.66 -10.17
C LYS A 298 -7.54 16.38 -11.18
N GLY A 299 -8.38 15.63 -11.89
CA GLY A 299 -9.27 16.10 -12.94
C GLY A 299 -8.63 16.18 -14.34
N LYS A 300 -7.31 15.96 -14.47
CA LYS A 300 -6.61 16.14 -15.74
C LYS A 300 -5.96 14.86 -16.26
N TYR A 301 -4.98 14.28 -15.52
CA TYR A 301 -4.18 13.16 -16.01
C TYR A 301 -3.53 12.37 -14.89
N SER A 302 -3.10 11.14 -15.22
CA SER A 302 -2.09 10.40 -14.47
C SER A 302 -0.98 9.90 -15.40
N GLU A 303 0.26 9.92 -14.93
CA GLU A 303 1.45 9.47 -15.62
C GLU A 303 2.23 8.54 -14.71
N PHE A 304 2.26 7.26 -15.02
CA PHE A 304 3.08 6.25 -14.33
C PHE A 304 4.34 5.99 -15.12
N THR A 305 5.48 5.98 -14.46
CA THR A 305 6.79 5.72 -15.09
C THR A 305 7.50 4.60 -14.34
N ILE A 306 7.74 3.49 -15.04
CA ILE A 306 8.61 2.38 -14.61
C ILE A 306 10.02 2.69 -15.08
N SER A 307 11.03 2.45 -14.24
CA SER A 307 12.43 2.42 -14.63
C SER A 307 13.04 1.06 -14.29
N LEU A 308 13.64 0.40 -15.25
CA LEU A 308 14.32 -0.89 -15.12
C LEU A 308 15.82 -0.72 -15.42
N PRO A 309 16.73 -1.40 -14.69
CA PRO A 309 18.15 -1.41 -15.04
C PRO A 309 18.37 -2.14 -16.36
N LYS A 310 19.36 -1.64 -17.14
CA LYS A 310 19.84 -2.30 -18.37
C LYS A 310 20.57 -3.58 -18.11
#